data_868e7ae194282e8f8095c0764484a18d
#
_entry.id   868e7ae194282e8f8095c0764484a18d
#
_cell.length_a   1.000
_cell.length_b   1.000
_cell.length_c   1.000
_cell.angle_alpha   90.00
_cell.angle_beta   90.00
_cell.angle_gamma   90.00
#
_symmetry.space_group_name_H-M   'P 1'
#
loop_
_entity.id
_entity.type
_entity.pdbx_description
1 polymer ?
#
loop_
_entity_poly.entity_id
_entity_poly.type
_entity_poly.pdbx_seq_one_letter_code
_entity_poly.pdbx_strand_id
1 'polypeptide(L)'
;NRQQEIFVEILKDKDKEIFMNDRYQSPLSERYASKEMQYIFSPDKKFKTWRKLWIALAETEKELGLDITQEQIDELKAHAEDINYDVAKEREKLVRHDVMSHVYAYGVHNIKAKGIIHLGATSCYVGDNTDIIIMTEALKLVRVKLLNVINELSKFAMKYKDLPTLGFTHFQPAQPTTVGKRASLWLMDLVYDLEDLDHVIANMRLLGSKGTTGTQASFLELFEGNHETIKKIDGMIAKKMGFDKCQPVSGQTYSRKVDSRVINVLSQIAQSAHKFSNDIRLLQHLKEVEEPFEKN
;
A
#
# COMPACT_ATOMS: atom_id res chain seq x y z
N ASN A 1 19.42 26.17 -36.80
CA ASN A 1 18.65 27.39 -36.72
C ASN A 1 17.95 27.40 -35.34
N ARG A 2 18.58 28.10 -34.40
CA ARG A 2 18.21 28.09 -32.96
C ARG A 2 16.73 28.43 -32.66
N GLN A 3 16.12 29.25 -33.54
CA GLN A 3 14.70 29.58 -33.43
C GLN A 3 13.76 28.42 -33.82
N GLN A 4 14.16 27.60 -34.77
CA GLN A 4 13.39 26.42 -35.17
C GLN A 4 13.51 25.30 -34.13
N GLU A 5 14.66 25.15 -33.46
CA GLU A 5 14.85 24.19 -32.37
C GLU A 5 14.02 24.58 -31.16
N ILE A 6 14.00 25.86 -30.77
CA ILE A 6 13.16 26.36 -29.67
C ILE A 6 11.67 26.18 -29.99
N PHE A 7 11.24 26.39 -31.25
CA PHE A 7 9.85 26.20 -31.66
C PHE A 7 9.42 24.72 -31.63
N VAL A 8 10.33 23.82 -32.01
CA VAL A 8 10.11 22.36 -31.91
C VAL A 8 10.09 21.89 -30.46
N GLU A 9 10.89 22.48 -29.58
CA GLU A 9 10.91 22.18 -28.17
C GLU A 9 9.64 22.67 -27.46
N ILE A 10 9.15 23.85 -27.78
CA ILE A 10 7.87 24.41 -27.31
C ILE A 10 6.67 23.58 -27.82
N LEU A 11 6.73 23.06 -29.05
CA LEU A 11 5.69 22.19 -29.59
C LEU A 11 5.72 20.82 -28.89
N LYS A 12 6.90 20.26 -28.58
CA LYS A 12 7.03 19.02 -27.83
C LYS A 12 6.51 19.15 -26.39
N ASP A 13 6.72 20.29 -25.74
CA ASP A 13 6.16 20.58 -24.43
C ASP A 13 4.65 20.85 -24.47
N LYS A 14 4.15 21.53 -25.50
CA LYS A 14 2.70 21.70 -25.73
C LYS A 14 2.01 20.37 -26.04
N ASP A 15 2.66 19.48 -26.79
CA ASP A 15 2.13 18.13 -27.03
C ASP A 15 2.09 17.29 -25.76
N LYS A 16 3.02 17.48 -24.82
CA LYS A 16 2.96 16.85 -23.48
C LYS A 16 1.84 17.41 -22.63
N GLU A 17 1.59 18.73 -22.65
CA GLU A 17 0.47 19.34 -21.92
C GLU A 17 -0.90 18.99 -22.54
N ILE A 18 -0.99 18.92 -23.88
CA ILE A 18 -2.21 18.52 -24.61
C ILE A 18 -2.56 17.06 -24.27
N PHE A 19 -1.57 16.16 -24.10
CA PHE A 19 -1.79 14.77 -23.72
C PHE A 19 -2.32 14.60 -22.30
N MET A 20 -2.15 15.58 -21.39
CA MET A 20 -2.62 15.50 -20.01
C MET A 20 -4.10 15.87 -19.83
N ASN A 21 -4.70 16.60 -20.77
CA ASN A 21 -6.08 17.10 -20.65
C ASN A 21 -7.11 16.30 -21.46
N ASP A 22 -6.70 15.38 -22.31
CA ASP A 22 -7.57 14.54 -23.14
C ASP A 22 -7.87 13.17 -22.52
N ARG A 23 -7.38 12.90 -21.31
CA ARG A 23 -7.56 11.64 -20.58
C ARG A 23 -8.26 11.87 -19.26
N TYR A 24 -9.06 10.90 -18.88
CA TYR A 24 -9.69 10.92 -17.57
C TYR A 24 -8.63 10.92 -16.47
N GLN A 25 -8.76 11.86 -15.53
CA GLN A 25 -7.98 11.95 -14.31
C GLN A 25 -8.92 11.85 -13.11
N SER A 26 -8.54 11.09 -12.10
CA SER A 26 -9.35 10.95 -10.91
C SER A 26 -9.23 12.17 -10.00
N PRO A 27 -10.30 12.92 -9.73
CA PRO A 27 -10.25 14.05 -8.80
C PRO A 27 -9.91 13.60 -7.37
N LEU A 28 -10.13 12.34 -7.01
CA LEU A 28 -9.74 11.79 -5.72
C LEU A 28 -8.21 11.75 -5.58
N SER A 29 -7.50 11.35 -6.63
CA SER A 29 -6.03 11.32 -6.62
C SER A 29 -5.45 12.74 -6.64
N GLU A 30 -6.00 13.64 -7.45
CA GLU A 30 -5.43 14.98 -7.64
C GLU A 30 -5.69 15.93 -6.46
N ARG A 31 -6.89 15.86 -5.86
CA ARG A 31 -7.34 16.83 -4.87
C ARG A 31 -7.28 16.32 -3.44
N TYR A 32 -7.48 15.02 -3.22
CA TYR A 32 -7.70 14.48 -1.88
C TYR A 32 -6.62 13.50 -1.41
N ALA A 33 -5.98 12.75 -2.30
CA ALA A 33 -4.93 11.83 -1.91
C ALA A 33 -3.62 12.57 -1.61
N SER A 34 -2.98 12.24 -0.49
CA SER A 34 -1.65 12.78 -0.20
C SER A 34 -0.59 12.22 -1.16
N LYS A 35 0.52 12.92 -1.33
CA LYS A 35 1.63 12.47 -2.19
C LYS A 35 2.19 11.12 -1.74
N GLU A 36 2.26 10.90 -0.42
CA GLU A 36 2.74 9.64 0.16
C GLU A 36 1.80 8.48 -0.21
N MET A 37 0.49 8.67 -0.11
CA MET A 37 -0.49 7.64 -0.48
C MET A 37 -0.45 7.35 -1.97
N GLN A 38 -0.33 8.37 -2.82
CA GLN A 38 -0.18 8.19 -4.26
C GLN A 38 1.09 7.42 -4.61
N TYR A 39 2.22 7.71 -3.93
CA TYR A 39 3.46 6.98 -4.13
C TYR A 39 3.33 5.50 -3.76
N ILE A 40 2.69 5.18 -2.63
CA ILE A 40 2.48 3.79 -2.17
C ILE A 40 1.79 2.94 -3.26
N PHE A 41 0.86 3.54 -4.02
CA PHE A 41 0.14 2.85 -5.11
C PHE A 41 0.71 3.13 -6.50
N SER A 42 1.87 3.76 -6.59
CA SER A 42 2.50 4.07 -7.88
C SER A 42 3.14 2.84 -8.55
N PRO A 43 3.30 2.87 -9.89
CA PRO A 43 4.08 1.87 -10.60
C PRO A 43 5.52 1.73 -10.06
N ASP A 44 6.17 2.83 -9.71
CA ASP A 44 7.52 2.82 -9.13
C ASP A 44 7.56 1.98 -7.85
N LYS A 45 6.68 2.22 -6.92
CA LYS A 45 6.59 1.44 -5.68
C LYS A 45 6.33 -0.02 -5.96
N LYS A 46 5.39 -0.32 -6.87
CA LYS A 46 5.04 -1.68 -7.27
C LYS A 46 6.27 -2.43 -7.80
N PHE A 47 6.92 -1.91 -8.82
CA PHE A 47 7.99 -2.63 -9.50
C PHE A 47 9.30 -2.67 -8.70
N LYS A 48 9.60 -1.66 -7.92
CA LYS A 48 10.71 -1.69 -6.96
C LYS A 48 10.47 -2.75 -5.86
N THR A 49 9.23 -2.92 -5.44
CA THR A 49 8.87 -4.01 -4.49
C THR A 49 9.03 -5.38 -5.13
N TRP A 50 8.69 -5.55 -6.40
CA TRP A 50 8.97 -6.80 -7.13
C TRP A 50 10.46 -7.14 -7.12
N ARG A 51 11.33 -6.16 -7.36
CA ARG A 51 12.78 -6.39 -7.32
C ARG A 51 13.27 -6.76 -5.94
N LYS A 52 12.76 -6.13 -4.88
CA LYS A 52 13.08 -6.51 -3.50
C LYS A 52 12.64 -7.94 -3.20
N LEU A 53 11.48 -8.37 -3.69
CA LEU A 53 11.01 -9.75 -3.55
C LEU A 53 11.89 -10.75 -4.31
N TRP A 54 12.35 -10.44 -5.53
CA TRP A 54 13.28 -11.29 -6.27
C TRP A 54 14.64 -11.38 -5.60
N ILE A 55 15.15 -10.29 -5.02
CA ILE A 55 16.38 -10.29 -4.23
C ILE A 55 16.20 -11.16 -2.98
N ALA A 56 15.10 -10.97 -2.23
CA ALA A 56 14.80 -11.77 -1.05
C ALA A 56 14.69 -13.28 -1.37
N LEU A 57 14.12 -13.63 -2.52
CA LEU A 57 14.04 -14.99 -3.02
C LEU A 57 15.45 -15.56 -3.30
N ALA A 58 16.24 -14.87 -4.12
CA ALA A 58 17.58 -15.31 -4.49
C ALA A 58 18.51 -15.45 -3.29
N GLU A 59 18.45 -14.51 -2.33
CA GLU A 59 19.20 -14.61 -1.08
C GLU A 59 18.75 -15.82 -0.25
N THR A 60 17.45 -16.08 -0.16
CA THR A 60 16.90 -17.20 0.58
C THR A 60 17.32 -18.54 -0.07
N GLU A 61 17.23 -18.63 -1.37
CA GLU A 61 17.63 -19.80 -2.15
C GLU A 61 19.13 -20.10 -1.98
N LYS A 62 19.98 -19.07 -2.02
CA LYS A 62 21.42 -19.19 -1.73
C LYS A 62 21.68 -19.69 -0.31
N GLU A 63 21.05 -19.06 0.69
CA GLU A 63 21.21 -19.44 2.09
C GLU A 63 20.75 -20.88 2.37
N LEU A 64 19.85 -21.41 1.57
CA LEU A 64 19.35 -22.77 1.64
C LEU A 64 20.16 -23.76 0.80
N GLY A 65 21.18 -23.30 0.06
CA GLY A 65 22.18 -24.15 -0.59
C GLY A 65 22.08 -24.27 -2.11
N LEU A 66 21.25 -23.48 -2.80
CA LEU A 66 21.33 -23.40 -4.26
C LEU A 66 22.61 -22.70 -4.72
N ASP A 67 23.11 -23.10 -5.89
CA ASP A 67 24.32 -22.54 -6.50
C ASP A 67 24.07 -21.13 -7.06
N ILE A 68 23.87 -20.19 -6.13
CA ILE A 68 23.71 -18.77 -6.39
C ILE A 68 24.89 -18.03 -5.79
N THR A 69 25.62 -17.28 -6.61
CA THR A 69 26.82 -16.56 -6.16
C THR A 69 26.48 -15.25 -5.47
N GLN A 70 27.38 -14.76 -4.62
CA GLN A 70 27.22 -13.44 -4.00
C GLN A 70 27.25 -12.33 -5.06
N GLU A 71 28.07 -12.51 -6.10
CA GLU A 71 28.16 -11.55 -7.20
C GLU A 71 26.83 -11.39 -7.94
N GLN A 72 26.07 -12.45 -8.14
CA GLN A 72 24.72 -12.39 -8.74
C GLN A 72 23.76 -11.59 -7.87
N ILE A 73 23.78 -11.82 -6.54
CA ILE A 73 22.94 -11.08 -5.61
C ILE A 73 23.31 -9.60 -5.55
N ASP A 74 24.60 -9.30 -5.53
CA ASP A 74 25.10 -7.91 -5.50
C ASP A 74 24.73 -7.15 -6.78
N GLU A 75 24.78 -7.83 -7.94
CA GLU A 75 24.32 -7.29 -9.23
C GLU A 75 22.83 -6.96 -9.19
N LEU A 76 21.97 -7.85 -8.67
CA LEU A 76 20.54 -7.57 -8.48
C LEU A 76 20.31 -6.36 -7.58
N LYS A 77 21.02 -6.27 -6.46
CA LYS A 77 20.89 -5.15 -5.52
C LYS A 77 21.33 -3.83 -6.14
N ALA A 78 22.38 -3.82 -6.93
CA ALA A 78 22.88 -2.60 -7.59
C ALA A 78 21.84 -1.96 -8.51
N HIS A 79 20.98 -2.75 -9.13
CA HIS A 79 19.94 -2.29 -10.06
C HIS A 79 18.51 -2.41 -9.54
N ALA A 80 18.33 -2.51 -8.23
CA ALA A 80 17.00 -2.69 -7.61
C ALA A 80 16.05 -1.50 -7.84
N GLU A 81 16.59 -0.30 -7.98
CA GLU A 81 15.81 0.93 -8.15
C GLU A 81 15.69 1.39 -9.62
N ASP A 82 16.45 0.79 -10.55
CA ASP A 82 16.55 1.20 -11.96
C ASP A 82 15.47 0.52 -12.81
N ILE A 83 14.24 0.99 -12.74
CA ILE A 83 13.15 0.40 -13.51
C ILE A 83 13.18 0.89 -14.96
N ASN A 84 13.47 -0.01 -15.90
CA ASN A 84 13.41 0.28 -17.33
C ASN A 84 12.00 -0.01 -17.89
N TYR A 85 11.14 0.99 -17.78
CA TYR A 85 9.74 0.89 -18.22
C TYR A 85 9.60 0.63 -19.71
N ASP A 86 10.44 1.23 -20.53
CA ASP A 86 10.31 1.12 -22.00
C ASP A 86 10.66 -0.29 -22.46
N VAL A 87 11.74 -0.87 -21.93
CA VAL A 87 12.11 -2.27 -22.20
C VAL A 87 11.01 -3.23 -21.73
N ALA A 88 10.43 -2.99 -20.53
CA ALA A 88 9.35 -3.82 -20.02
C ALA A 88 8.11 -3.74 -20.91
N LYS A 89 7.68 -2.52 -21.34
CA LYS A 89 6.53 -2.31 -22.22
C LYS A 89 6.71 -2.97 -23.59
N GLU A 90 7.87 -2.79 -24.22
CA GLU A 90 8.13 -3.42 -25.51
C GLU A 90 8.16 -4.95 -25.41
N ARG A 91 8.74 -5.48 -24.33
CA ARG A 91 8.71 -6.92 -24.07
C ARG A 91 7.29 -7.46 -23.85
N GLU A 92 6.46 -6.72 -23.11
CA GLU A 92 5.09 -7.10 -22.81
C GLU A 92 4.21 -7.20 -24.07
N LYS A 93 4.42 -6.33 -25.06
CA LYS A 93 3.74 -6.43 -26.37
C LYS A 93 4.00 -7.79 -27.05
N LEU A 94 5.19 -8.37 -26.83
CA LEU A 94 5.58 -9.64 -27.44
C LEU A 94 5.08 -10.84 -26.65
N VAL A 95 5.25 -10.81 -25.32
CA VAL A 95 4.98 -12.01 -24.46
C VAL A 95 3.62 -11.94 -23.78
N ARG A 96 2.94 -10.79 -23.78
CA ARG A 96 1.63 -10.54 -23.16
C ARG A 96 1.57 -10.99 -21.69
N HIS A 97 2.65 -10.71 -20.96
CA HIS A 97 2.81 -11.10 -19.57
C HIS A 97 3.68 -10.07 -18.83
N ASP A 98 3.10 -9.32 -17.92
CA ASP A 98 3.74 -8.22 -17.20
C ASP A 98 4.93 -8.67 -16.36
N VAL A 99 4.78 -9.70 -15.53
CA VAL A 99 5.86 -10.18 -14.66
C VAL A 99 7.05 -10.66 -15.47
N MET A 100 6.83 -11.45 -16.52
CA MET A 100 7.92 -11.94 -17.37
C MET A 100 8.59 -10.82 -18.17
N SER A 101 7.86 -9.75 -18.49
CA SER A 101 8.41 -8.56 -19.12
C SER A 101 9.34 -7.81 -18.19
N HIS A 102 8.98 -7.69 -16.92
CA HIS A 102 9.82 -7.08 -15.89
C HIS A 102 11.01 -7.99 -15.48
N VAL A 103 10.86 -9.31 -15.48
CA VAL A 103 11.99 -10.24 -15.34
C VAL A 103 13.01 -10.01 -16.47
N TYR A 104 12.54 -9.92 -17.70
CA TYR A 104 13.40 -9.62 -18.85
C TYR A 104 14.08 -8.25 -18.71
N ALA A 105 13.32 -7.20 -18.43
CA ALA A 105 13.86 -5.86 -18.29
C ALA A 105 14.91 -5.76 -17.15
N TYR A 106 14.70 -6.48 -16.05
CA TYR A 106 15.67 -6.57 -14.98
C TYR A 106 16.92 -7.34 -15.40
N GLY A 107 16.76 -8.43 -16.16
CA GLY A 107 17.86 -9.25 -16.68
C GLY A 107 18.75 -8.53 -17.71
N VAL A 108 18.25 -7.49 -18.38
CA VAL A 108 19.05 -6.68 -19.32
C VAL A 108 20.22 -5.99 -18.62
N HIS A 109 20.03 -5.52 -17.39
CA HIS A 109 21.07 -4.88 -16.57
C HIS A 109 21.82 -5.87 -15.68
N ASN A 110 21.29 -7.07 -15.50
CA ASN A 110 21.81 -8.08 -14.57
C ASN A 110 22.22 -9.35 -15.34
N ILE A 111 23.27 -9.25 -16.15
CA ILE A 111 23.67 -10.30 -17.09
C ILE A 111 24.05 -11.60 -16.38
N LYS A 112 24.76 -11.51 -15.24
CA LYS A 112 25.18 -12.67 -14.45
C LYS A 112 24.02 -13.29 -13.67
N ALA A 113 23.09 -12.44 -13.20
CA ALA A 113 21.98 -12.84 -12.37
C ALA A 113 20.69 -13.16 -13.15
N LYS A 114 20.62 -12.89 -14.46
CA LYS A 114 19.37 -13.04 -15.23
C LYS A 114 18.72 -14.42 -15.13
N GLY A 115 19.51 -15.47 -14.93
CA GLY A 115 19.05 -16.86 -14.83
C GLY A 115 18.42 -17.22 -13.49
N ILE A 116 18.66 -16.41 -12.45
CA ILE A 116 18.14 -16.65 -11.10
C ILE A 116 16.99 -15.70 -10.72
N ILE A 117 16.68 -14.71 -11.56
CA ILE A 117 15.52 -13.85 -11.32
C ILE A 117 14.25 -14.69 -11.40
N HIS A 118 13.44 -14.68 -10.35
CA HIS A 118 12.16 -15.39 -10.32
C HIS A 118 12.28 -16.92 -10.34
N LEU A 119 13.40 -17.48 -9.90
CA LEU A 119 13.68 -18.92 -9.93
C LEU A 119 12.64 -19.67 -9.07
N GLY A 120 12.05 -20.73 -9.62
CA GLY A 120 11.03 -21.54 -8.94
C GLY A 120 9.69 -20.84 -8.64
N ALA A 121 9.60 -19.53 -8.80
CA ALA A 121 8.42 -18.77 -8.43
C ALA A 121 7.37 -18.71 -9.55
N THR A 122 6.13 -18.45 -9.17
CA THR A 122 5.04 -18.06 -10.09
C THR A 122 4.80 -16.56 -10.05
N SER A 123 4.10 -16.00 -11.04
CA SER A 123 3.83 -14.56 -11.15
C SER A 123 3.23 -13.96 -9.90
N CYS A 124 2.33 -14.66 -9.23
CA CYS A 124 1.68 -14.18 -8.00
C CYS A 124 2.65 -14.06 -6.82
N TYR A 125 3.85 -14.65 -6.90
CA TYR A 125 4.87 -14.41 -5.89
C TYR A 125 5.19 -12.92 -5.75
N VAL A 126 5.44 -12.22 -6.84
CA VAL A 126 5.70 -10.78 -6.77
C VAL A 126 4.41 -9.98 -6.72
N GLY A 127 3.36 -10.35 -7.45
CA GLY A 127 2.10 -9.63 -7.48
C GLY A 127 1.42 -9.59 -6.11
N ASP A 128 1.05 -10.73 -5.60
CA ASP A 128 0.28 -10.87 -4.37
C ASP A 128 1.06 -10.46 -3.11
N ASN A 129 2.35 -10.80 -3.02
CA ASN A 129 3.17 -10.32 -1.91
C ASN A 129 3.31 -8.79 -1.93
N THR A 130 3.44 -8.18 -3.11
CA THR A 130 3.48 -6.72 -3.25
C THR A 130 2.16 -6.08 -2.80
N ASP A 131 1.02 -6.63 -3.17
CA ASP A 131 -0.28 -6.12 -2.75
C ASP A 131 -0.41 -6.09 -1.22
N ILE A 132 0.01 -7.16 -0.54
CA ILE A 132 0.04 -7.20 0.94
C ILE A 132 0.98 -6.13 1.52
N ILE A 133 2.17 -5.96 0.95
CA ILE A 133 3.15 -4.96 1.40
C ILE A 133 2.57 -3.55 1.24
N ILE A 134 2.04 -3.23 0.07
CA ILE A 134 1.45 -1.92 -0.25
C ILE A 134 0.25 -1.63 0.65
N MET A 135 -0.69 -2.57 0.80
CA MET A 135 -1.83 -2.42 1.70
C MET A 135 -1.38 -2.18 3.15
N THR A 136 -0.38 -2.91 3.62
CA THR A 136 0.15 -2.75 4.98
C THR A 136 0.77 -1.37 5.19
N GLU A 137 1.53 -0.87 4.22
CA GLU A 137 2.11 0.48 4.27
C GLU A 137 1.01 1.56 4.23
N ALA A 138 0.00 1.39 3.38
CA ALA A 138 -1.14 2.31 3.30
C ALA A 138 -1.93 2.35 4.62
N LEU A 139 -2.20 1.20 5.24
CA LEU A 139 -2.86 1.13 6.54
C LEU A 139 -2.03 1.81 7.65
N LYS A 140 -0.71 1.64 7.64
CA LYS A 140 0.18 2.34 8.58
C LYS A 140 0.13 3.87 8.39
N LEU A 141 0.03 4.35 7.15
CA LEU A 141 -0.14 5.78 6.89
C LEU A 141 -1.50 6.30 7.39
N VAL A 142 -2.58 5.54 7.15
CA VAL A 142 -3.91 5.85 7.70
C VAL A 142 -3.86 5.89 9.24
N ARG A 143 -3.18 4.94 9.87
CA ARG A 143 -2.98 4.90 11.32
C ARG A 143 -2.35 6.18 11.86
N VAL A 144 -1.30 6.68 11.23
CA VAL A 144 -0.65 7.94 11.65
C VAL A 144 -1.63 9.11 11.57
N LYS A 145 -2.41 9.20 10.49
CA LYS A 145 -3.42 10.26 10.33
C LYS A 145 -4.53 10.14 11.37
N LEU A 146 -5.01 8.93 11.64
CA LEU A 146 -6.03 8.66 12.66
C LEU A 146 -5.54 9.06 14.06
N LEU A 147 -4.32 8.71 14.42
CA LEU A 147 -3.70 9.13 15.69
C LEU A 147 -3.61 10.65 15.82
N ASN A 148 -3.29 11.37 14.74
CA ASN A 148 -3.26 12.83 14.76
C ASN A 148 -4.66 13.41 15.03
N VAL A 149 -5.70 12.87 14.38
CA VAL A 149 -7.10 13.31 14.63
C VAL A 149 -7.52 13.03 16.07
N ILE A 150 -7.22 11.82 16.58
CA ILE A 150 -7.49 11.45 17.98
C ILE A 150 -6.81 12.42 18.95
N ASN A 151 -5.55 12.75 18.72
CA ASN A 151 -4.79 13.69 19.55
C ASN A 151 -5.40 15.10 19.55
N GLU A 152 -5.73 15.64 18.38
CA GLU A 152 -6.32 16.99 18.29
C GLU A 152 -7.73 17.03 18.88
N LEU A 153 -8.54 16.02 18.63
CA LEU A 153 -9.88 15.93 19.19
C LEU A 153 -9.86 15.74 20.73
N SER A 154 -8.87 15.00 21.24
CA SER A 154 -8.63 14.86 22.69
C SER A 154 -8.29 16.22 23.34
N LYS A 155 -7.40 16.99 22.73
CA LYS A 155 -7.08 18.36 23.21
C LYS A 155 -8.31 19.26 23.19
N PHE A 156 -9.12 19.19 22.13
CA PHE A 156 -10.37 19.92 22.03
C PHE A 156 -11.34 19.53 23.14
N ALA A 157 -11.57 18.22 23.35
CA ALA A 157 -12.46 17.72 24.40
C ALA A 157 -12.03 18.19 25.79
N MET A 158 -10.73 18.14 26.08
CA MET A 158 -10.19 18.63 27.35
C MET A 158 -10.31 20.15 27.53
N LYS A 159 -10.07 20.92 26.46
CA LYS A 159 -10.21 22.39 26.49
C LYS A 159 -11.62 22.82 26.81
N TYR A 160 -12.62 22.12 26.29
CA TYR A 160 -14.03 22.48 26.41
C TYR A 160 -14.82 21.55 27.36
N LYS A 161 -14.14 20.85 28.26
CA LYS A 161 -14.76 19.90 29.19
C LYS A 161 -15.80 20.53 30.12
N ASP A 162 -15.62 21.81 30.46
CA ASP A 162 -16.47 22.56 31.39
C ASP A 162 -17.43 23.55 30.67
N LEU A 163 -17.37 23.61 29.33
CA LEU A 163 -18.24 24.51 28.56
C LEU A 163 -19.63 23.88 28.42
N PRO A 164 -20.68 24.47 29.09
CA PRO A 164 -22.00 23.89 29.05
C PRO A 164 -22.64 24.07 27.66
N THR A 165 -23.41 23.08 27.27
CA THR A 165 -24.23 23.11 26.05
C THR A 165 -25.47 22.25 26.22
N LEU A 166 -26.41 22.37 25.29
CA LEU A 166 -27.63 21.57 25.29
C LEU A 166 -27.39 20.23 24.59
N GLY A 167 -27.71 19.14 25.27
CA GLY A 167 -27.77 17.80 24.68
C GLY A 167 -29.13 17.57 24.02
N PHE A 168 -29.13 16.81 22.92
CA PHE A 168 -30.30 16.45 22.14
C PHE A 168 -30.55 14.96 22.16
N THR A 169 -31.79 14.51 22.20
CA THR A 169 -32.26 13.17 21.94
C THR A 169 -33.47 13.24 21.00
N HIS A 170 -33.55 12.31 20.05
CA HIS A 170 -34.60 12.35 19.02
C HIS A 170 -34.66 13.70 18.27
N PHE A 171 -33.52 14.35 18.10
CA PHE A 171 -33.38 15.67 17.52
C PHE A 171 -34.16 16.77 18.27
N GLN A 172 -34.43 16.54 19.57
CA GLN A 172 -35.15 17.49 20.46
C GLN A 172 -34.24 17.82 21.66
N PRO A 173 -34.38 19.04 22.22
CA PRO A 173 -33.71 19.41 23.46
C PRO A 173 -34.00 18.40 24.59
N ALA A 174 -32.95 17.95 25.25
CA ALA A 174 -33.06 16.95 26.32
C ALA A 174 -32.46 17.49 27.63
N GLN A 175 -31.15 17.41 27.80
CA GLN A 175 -30.48 17.77 29.05
C GLN A 175 -29.21 18.59 28.79
N PRO A 176 -28.79 19.44 29.74
CA PRO A 176 -27.48 20.07 29.71
C PRO A 176 -26.36 19.00 29.68
N THR A 177 -25.33 19.30 28.91
CA THR A 177 -24.08 18.53 28.85
C THR A 177 -22.92 19.51 28.67
N THR A 178 -21.76 19.05 28.24
CA THR A 178 -20.65 19.93 27.88
C THR A 178 -20.17 19.67 26.46
N VAL A 179 -19.56 20.67 25.85
CA VAL A 179 -18.95 20.56 24.53
C VAL A 179 -17.85 19.48 24.53
N GLY A 180 -17.02 19.42 25.58
CA GLY A 180 -16.02 18.40 25.74
C GLY A 180 -16.59 16.96 25.85
N LYS A 181 -17.73 16.81 26.57
CA LYS A 181 -18.43 15.52 26.62
C LYS A 181 -18.95 15.09 25.25
N ARG A 182 -19.51 16.01 24.46
CA ARG A 182 -19.96 15.74 23.10
C ARG A 182 -18.77 15.29 22.23
N ALA A 183 -17.64 16.00 22.29
CA ALA A 183 -16.44 15.63 21.57
C ALA A 183 -15.86 14.27 21.98
N SER A 184 -16.00 13.89 23.25
CA SER A 184 -15.53 12.57 23.72
C SER A 184 -16.29 11.39 23.11
N LEU A 185 -17.52 11.59 22.62
CA LEU A 185 -18.27 10.55 21.91
C LEU A 185 -17.67 10.30 20.52
N TRP A 186 -17.33 11.36 19.78
CA TRP A 186 -16.63 11.23 18.50
C TRP A 186 -15.25 10.63 18.68
N LEU A 187 -14.55 11.04 19.74
CA LEU A 187 -13.24 10.50 20.08
C LEU A 187 -13.29 9.00 20.36
N MET A 188 -14.30 8.52 21.06
CA MET A 188 -14.44 7.10 21.36
C MET A 188 -14.66 6.24 20.12
N ASP A 189 -15.46 6.72 19.16
CA ASP A 189 -15.64 6.04 17.87
C ASP A 189 -14.28 5.86 17.16
N LEU A 190 -13.44 6.91 17.13
CA LEU A 190 -12.11 6.85 16.51
C LEU A 190 -11.12 5.95 17.28
N VAL A 191 -11.28 5.81 18.60
CA VAL A 191 -10.46 4.87 19.40
C VAL A 191 -10.81 3.44 19.03
N TYR A 192 -12.09 3.10 18.89
CA TYR A 192 -12.50 1.78 18.39
C TYR A 192 -11.97 1.50 16.98
N ASP A 193 -12.04 2.49 16.09
CA ASP A 193 -11.47 2.37 14.74
C ASP A 193 -9.96 2.10 14.78
N LEU A 194 -9.23 2.74 15.71
CA LEU A 194 -7.79 2.50 15.88
C LEU A 194 -7.49 1.09 16.38
N GLU A 195 -8.26 0.58 17.33
CA GLU A 195 -8.10 -0.80 17.85
C GLU A 195 -8.30 -1.83 16.73
N ASP A 196 -9.34 -1.67 15.92
CA ASP A 196 -9.63 -2.53 14.78
C ASP A 196 -8.56 -2.42 13.68
N LEU A 197 -8.09 -1.20 13.40
CA LEU A 197 -7.01 -0.95 12.44
C LEU A 197 -5.71 -1.62 12.88
N ASP A 198 -5.33 -1.49 14.14
CA ASP A 198 -4.14 -2.11 14.72
C ASP A 198 -4.24 -3.64 14.67
N HIS A 199 -5.43 -4.18 14.93
CA HIS A 199 -5.68 -5.62 14.79
C HIS A 199 -5.47 -6.09 13.34
N VAL A 200 -5.98 -5.37 12.36
CA VAL A 200 -5.81 -5.72 10.93
C VAL A 200 -4.34 -5.65 10.54
N ILE A 201 -3.63 -4.57 10.88
CA ILE A 201 -2.20 -4.41 10.57
C ILE A 201 -1.36 -5.56 11.18
N ALA A 202 -1.59 -5.89 12.44
CA ALA A 202 -0.87 -6.97 13.14
C ALA A 202 -1.11 -8.37 12.54
N ASN A 203 -2.20 -8.54 11.80
CA ASN A 203 -2.56 -9.81 11.18
C ASN A 203 -2.29 -9.88 9.67
N MET A 204 -1.68 -8.84 9.08
CA MET A 204 -1.22 -8.90 7.70
C MET A 204 -0.10 -9.93 7.54
N ARG A 205 -0.22 -10.79 6.53
CA ARG A 205 0.70 -11.90 6.25
C ARG A 205 1.00 -11.94 4.78
N LEU A 206 2.25 -12.16 4.41
CA LEU A 206 2.63 -12.39 3.01
C LEU A 206 1.95 -13.65 2.45
N LEU A 207 1.79 -13.71 1.14
CA LEU A 207 1.45 -14.96 0.45
C LEU A 207 2.54 -16.02 0.69
N GLY A 208 3.79 -15.61 0.61
CA GLY A 208 4.96 -16.47 0.61
C GLY A 208 5.34 -16.92 -0.80
N SER A 209 6.19 -17.95 -0.87
CA SER A 209 6.66 -18.58 -2.11
C SER A 209 5.78 -19.78 -2.46
N LYS A 210 4.62 -19.52 -3.03
CA LYS A 210 3.69 -20.55 -3.49
C LYS A 210 3.76 -20.71 -5.01
N GLY A 211 3.54 -21.94 -5.50
CA GLY A 211 3.45 -22.25 -6.91
C GLY A 211 2.06 -21.99 -7.50
N THR A 212 1.86 -22.42 -8.74
CA THR A 212 0.64 -22.16 -9.53
C THR A 212 -0.66 -22.73 -8.92
N THR A 213 -0.55 -23.68 -8.02
CA THR A 213 -1.68 -24.31 -7.32
C THR A 213 -1.64 -24.15 -5.80
N GLY A 214 -0.74 -23.29 -5.29
CA GLY A 214 -0.55 -23.06 -3.87
C GLY A 214 0.34 -24.07 -3.17
N THR A 215 0.97 -24.96 -3.94
CA THR A 215 2.01 -25.87 -3.45
C THR A 215 3.40 -25.26 -3.63
N GLN A 216 4.41 -25.88 -3.04
CA GLN A 216 5.81 -25.49 -3.23
C GLN A 216 6.55 -26.50 -4.10
N ALA A 217 5.86 -27.18 -5.01
CA ALA A 217 6.42 -28.27 -5.81
C ALA A 217 7.62 -27.85 -6.67
N SER A 218 7.58 -26.66 -7.28
CA SER A 218 8.71 -26.13 -8.06
C SER A 218 9.96 -25.91 -7.19
N PHE A 219 9.79 -25.40 -5.98
CA PHE A 219 10.89 -25.25 -5.04
C PHE A 219 11.39 -26.62 -4.54
N LEU A 220 10.47 -27.54 -4.28
CA LEU A 220 10.83 -28.89 -3.87
C LEU A 220 11.72 -29.60 -4.91
N GLU A 221 11.42 -29.40 -6.18
CA GLU A 221 12.25 -29.91 -7.30
C GLU A 221 13.63 -29.26 -7.31
N LEU A 222 13.72 -27.94 -7.15
CA LEU A 222 15.00 -27.22 -7.07
C LEU A 222 15.90 -27.70 -5.92
N PHE A 223 15.30 -28.12 -4.81
CA PHE A 223 16.00 -28.63 -3.62
C PHE A 223 15.98 -30.16 -3.52
N GLU A 224 15.87 -30.84 -4.66
CA GLU A 224 16.02 -32.32 -4.77
C GLU A 224 15.12 -33.10 -3.79
N GLY A 225 13.92 -32.62 -3.54
CA GLY A 225 12.95 -33.27 -2.66
C GLY A 225 13.14 -33.01 -1.16
N ASN A 226 13.99 -32.06 -0.78
CA ASN A 226 14.27 -31.75 0.64
C ASN A 226 13.14 -30.92 1.29
N HIS A 227 12.15 -31.60 1.86
CA HIS A 227 11.00 -30.98 2.53
C HIS A 227 11.38 -30.09 3.72
N GLU A 228 12.41 -30.43 4.50
CA GLU A 228 12.83 -29.63 5.65
C GLU A 228 13.42 -28.28 5.25
N THR A 229 14.08 -28.24 4.10
CA THR A 229 14.57 -26.98 3.52
C THR A 229 13.42 -26.13 3.03
N ILE A 230 12.45 -26.71 2.31
CA ILE A 230 11.32 -25.97 1.73
C ILE A 230 10.42 -25.34 2.80
N LYS A 231 10.22 -25.99 3.94
CA LYS A 231 9.45 -25.42 5.07
C LYS A 231 10.01 -24.09 5.58
N LYS A 232 11.28 -23.79 5.34
CA LYS A 232 11.95 -22.56 5.84
C LYS A 232 11.76 -21.37 4.90
N ILE A 233 11.54 -21.59 3.60
CA ILE A 233 11.54 -20.54 2.55
C ILE A 233 10.60 -19.39 2.91
N ASP A 234 9.34 -19.68 3.21
CA ASP A 234 8.33 -18.66 3.49
C ASP A 234 8.71 -17.79 4.69
N GLY A 235 9.18 -18.40 5.77
CA GLY A 235 9.60 -17.67 6.97
C GLY A 235 10.82 -16.78 6.73
N MET A 236 11.77 -17.25 5.94
CA MET A 236 12.97 -16.47 5.60
C MET A 236 12.64 -15.27 4.69
N ILE A 237 11.80 -15.47 3.67
CA ILE A 237 11.33 -14.39 2.80
C ILE A 237 10.50 -13.39 3.60
N ALA A 238 9.56 -13.83 4.44
CA ALA A 238 8.77 -12.95 5.27
C ALA A 238 9.66 -12.04 6.12
N LYS A 239 10.63 -12.62 6.83
CA LYS A 239 11.57 -11.88 7.66
C LYS A 239 12.37 -10.84 6.87
N LYS A 240 12.87 -11.19 5.67
CA LYS A 240 13.60 -10.26 4.79
C LYS A 240 12.73 -9.09 4.33
N MET A 241 11.42 -9.32 4.18
CA MET A 241 10.45 -8.31 3.77
C MET A 241 9.80 -7.57 4.95
N GLY A 242 10.22 -7.82 6.20
CA GLY A 242 9.72 -7.14 7.40
C GLY A 242 8.37 -7.66 7.90
N PHE A 243 8.04 -8.92 7.62
CA PHE A 243 6.83 -9.60 8.08
C PHE A 243 7.17 -10.78 8.98
N ASP A 244 6.30 -11.06 9.95
CA ASP A 244 6.51 -12.19 10.87
C ASP A 244 6.12 -13.54 10.24
N LYS A 245 5.11 -13.55 9.36
CA LYS A 245 4.46 -14.77 8.88
C LYS A 245 3.99 -14.65 7.43
N CYS A 246 3.93 -15.81 6.77
CA CYS A 246 3.17 -16.00 5.53
C CYS A 246 1.81 -16.64 5.83
N GLN A 247 0.93 -16.66 4.82
CA GLN A 247 -0.34 -17.39 4.86
C GLN A 247 -0.04 -18.89 5.06
N PRO A 248 -0.67 -19.55 6.04
CA PRO A 248 -0.42 -20.97 6.29
C PRO A 248 -0.97 -21.86 5.18
N VAL A 249 -2.04 -21.41 4.53
CA VAL A 249 -2.69 -22.09 3.39
C VAL A 249 -3.12 -21.03 2.38
N SER A 250 -2.85 -21.29 1.12
CA SER A 250 -3.28 -20.44 0.00
C SER A 250 -3.39 -21.27 -1.29
N GLY A 251 -4.03 -20.71 -2.30
CA GLY A 251 -3.83 -21.13 -3.70
C GLY A 251 -2.60 -20.46 -4.29
N GLN A 252 -2.62 -20.23 -5.60
CA GLN A 252 -1.62 -19.40 -6.27
C GLN A 252 -1.61 -17.97 -5.72
N THR A 253 -2.78 -17.45 -5.33
CA THR A 253 -3.01 -16.14 -4.73
C THR A 253 -3.37 -16.29 -3.26
N TYR A 254 -3.23 -15.20 -2.48
CA TYR A 254 -3.81 -15.15 -1.15
C TYR A 254 -5.34 -15.04 -1.22
N SER A 255 -6.04 -15.43 -0.15
CA SER A 255 -7.49 -15.29 -0.09
C SER A 255 -7.91 -13.82 -0.13
N ARG A 256 -8.78 -13.43 -1.07
CA ARG A 256 -9.35 -12.07 -1.17
C ARG A 256 -10.19 -11.67 0.07
N LYS A 257 -10.34 -12.57 1.03
CA LYS A 257 -10.83 -12.26 2.37
C LYS A 257 -9.92 -11.27 3.11
N VAL A 258 -8.63 -11.23 2.77
CA VAL A 258 -7.69 -10.23 3.30
C VAL A 258 -8.10 -8.83 2.81
N ASP A 259 -8.38 -8.67 1.53
CA ASP A 259 -8.85 -7.40 0.94
C ASP A 259 -10.15 -6.94 1.62
N SER A 260 -11.08 -7.87 1.86
CA SER A 260 -12.33 -7.59 2.57
C SER A 260 -12.09 -7.06 3.99
N ARG A 261 -11.10 -7.61 4.72
CA ARG A 261 -10.74 -7.10 6.07
C ARG A 261 -10.18 -5.68 6.00
N VAL A 262 -9.32 -5.40 5.03
CA VAL A 262 -8.77 -4.06 4.81
C VAL A 262 -9.88 -3.05 4.49
N ILE A 263 -10.76 -3.38 3.55
CA ILE A 263 -11.87 -2.50 3.18
C ILE A 263 -12.84 -2.29 4.33
N ASN A 264 -13.11 -3.31 5.14
CA ASN A 264 -14.02 -3.18 6.28
C ASN A 264 -13.49 -2.20 7.34
N VAL A 265 -12.21 -2.26 7.70
CA VAL A 265 -11.65 -1.32 8.68
C VAL A 265 -11.60 0.11 8.13
N LEU A 266 -11.29 0.30 6.85
CA LEU A 266 -11.37 1.61 6.21
C LEU A 266 -12.80 2.14 6.17
N SER A 267 -13.79 1.26 5.94
CA SER A 267 -15.21 1.62 5.98
C SER A 267 -15.66 2.08 7.37
N GLN A 268 -15.18 1.44 8.44
CA GLN A 268 -15.49 1.86 9.83
C GLN A 268 -14.96 3.27 10.10
N ILE A 269 -13.71 3.55 9.77
CA ILE A 269 -13.12 4.89 9.90
C ILE A 269 -13.93 5.94 9.11
N ALA A 270 -14.33 5.59 7.89
CA ALA A 270 -15.15 6.47 7.05
C ALA A 270 -16.54 6.72 7.66
N GLN A 271 -17.15 5.73 8.33
CA GLN A 271 -18.43 5.88 9.03
C GLN A 271 -18.30 6.84 10.23
N SER A 272 -17.23 6.73 11.02
CA SER A 272 -16.95 7.67 12.12
C SER A 272 -16.76 9.11 11.60
N ALA A 273 -15.99 9.28 10.52
CA ALA A 273 -15.79 10.57 9.87
C ALA A 273 -17.10 11.14 9.31
N HIS A 274 -17.93 10.30 8.70
CA HIS A 274 -19.24 10.70 8.18
C HIS A 274 -20.19 11.17 9.30
N LYS A 275 -20.28 10.40 10.41
CA LYS A 275 -21.08 10.78 11.58
C LYS A 275 -20.61 12.11 12.16
N PHE A 276 -19.31 12.26 12.41
CA PHE A 276 -18.72 13.52 12.88
C PHE A 276 -19.07 14.70 11.98
N SER A 277 -18.92 14.55 10.66
CA SER A 277 -19.22 15.61 9.70
C SER A 277 -20.70 16.00 9.69
N ASN A 278 -21.59 15.04 9.82
CA ASN A 278 -23.03 15.34 9.95
C ASN A 278 -23.35 16.07 11.25
N ASP A 279 -22.81 15.65 12.38
CA ASP A 279 -23.01 16.30 13.67
C ASP A 279 -22.54 17.75 13.62
N ILE A 280 -21.35 18.01 13.05
CA ILE A 280 -20.83 19.39 12.87
C ILE A 280 -21.76 20.24 12.00
N ARG A 281 -22.26 19.71 10.89
CA ARG A 281 -23.22 20.44 10.03
C ARG A 281 -24.51 20.79 10.76
N LEU A 282 -25.07 19.88 11.56
CA LEU A 282 -26.25 20.11 12.35
C LEU A 282 -26.02 21.16 13.47
N LEU A 283 -24.83 21.10 14.12
CA LEU A 283 -24.44 22.07 15.13
C LEU A 283 -24.21 23.48 14.54
N GLN A 284 -23.68 23.58 13.33
CA GLN A 284 -23.58 24.86 12.61
C GLN A 284 -24.95 25.46 12.31
N HIS A 285 -25.92 24.63 11.88
CA HIS A 285 -27.28 25.09 11.68
C HIS A 285 -27.90 25.66 12.96
N LEU A 286 -27.59 25.07 14.11
CA LEU A 286 -28.02 25.52 15.43
C LEU A 286 -27.17 26.69 15.96
N LYS A 287 -26.17 27.17 15.23
CA LYS A 287 -25.24 28.23 15.62
C LYS A 287 -24.40 27.91 16.88
N GLU A 288 -24.18 26.62 17.16
CA GLU A 288 -23.33 26.19 18.26
C GLU A 288 -21.85 26.17 17.88
N VAL A 289 -21.55 25.99 16.60
CA VAL A 289 -20.21 26.06 16.01
C VAL A 289 -20.28 26.85 14.71
N GLU A 290 -19.16 27.43 14.32
CA GLU A 290 -19.02 28.18 13.07
C GLU A 290 -17.74 27.78 12.35
N GLU A 291 -17.77 27.76 11.03
CA GLU A 291 -16.56 27.65 10.21
C GLU A 291 -15.79 28.98 10.28
N PRO A 292 -14.48 28.97 10.57
CA PRO A 292 -13.70 30.18 10.53
C PRO A 292 -13.60 30.67 9.06
N PHE A 293 -13.89 31.95 8.85
CA PHE A 293 -13.60 32.59 7.57
C PHE A 293 -12.09 32.77 7.44
N GLU A 294 -11.49 32.10 6.45
CA GLU A 294 -10.10 32.38 6.08
C GLU A 294 -10.02 33.82 5.54
N LYS A 295 -9.11 34.59 6.08
CA LYS A 295 -8.74 35.87 5.46
C LYS A 295 -7.89 35.55 4.26
N ASN A 296 -8.44 35.75 3.04
CA ASN A 296 -7.70 35.68 1.78
C ASN A 296 -6.52 36.64 1.79
#